data_2ede7d0db1824f99ce9aa9784f29fed9
#
_entry.id   2ede7d0db1824f99ce9aa9784f29fed9
#
_cell.length_a   1.000
_cell.length_b   1.000
_cell.length_c   1.000
_cell.angle_alpha   90.00
_cell.angle_beta   90.00
_cell.angle_gamma   90.00
#
_symmetry.space_group_name_H-M   'P 1'
#
loop_
_entity.id
_entity.type
_entity.pdbx_description
1 polymer ?
#
loop_
_entity_poly.entity_id
_entity_poly.type
_entity_poly.pdbx_seq_one_letter_code
_entity_poly.pdbx_strand_id
1 'polypeptide(L)'
;NTAIASMMTLVNEMYSKGVNKAELRDLTIILNPFAPHVTEEMWEIMNFGGAVHEAKWPEFDDEKTKENSVEIALQVKGKVRSRIVVPIDISKEDAIELAKKDEKIAAEIAGKEIKKEIYVPGKLVNIVAI
;
A
#
# COMPACT_ATOMS: atom_id res chain seq x y z
N ASN A 1 13.32 -16.76 -3.25
CA ASN A 1 12.14 -16.38 -4.04
C ASN A 1 11.42 -15.17 -3.45
N THR A 2 11.16 -15.14 -2.15
CA THR A 2 10.42 -14.05 -1.49
C THR A 2 11.16 -12.71 -1.59
N ALA A 3 12.46 -12.69 -1.33
CA ALA A 3 13.27 -11.46 -1.43
C ALA A 3 13.26 -10.88 -2.85
N ILE A 4 13.40 -11.72 -3.87
CA ILE A 4 13.35 -11.27 -5.27
C ILE A 4 11.97 -10.72 -5.61
N ALA A 5 10.90 -11.41 -5.23
CA ALA A 5 9.53 -10.94 -5.46
C ALA A 5 9.26 -9.59 -4.77
N SER A 6 9.74 -9.41 -3.54
CA SER A 6 9.60 -8.13 -2.81
C SER A 6 10.38 -7.01 -3.50
N MET A 7 11.60 -7.28 -3.98
CA MET A 7 12.38 -6.28 -4.74
C MET A 7 11.70 -5.92 -6.07
N MET A 8 11.09 -6.89 -6.78
CA MET A 8 10.32 -6.61 -8.00
C MET A 8 9.11 -5.71 -7.71
N THR A 9 8.39 -5.96 -6.62
CA THR A 9 7.28 -5.10 -6.19
C THR A 9 7.78 -3.69 -5.89
N LEU A 10 8.87 -3.55 -5.14
CA LEU A 10 9.48 -2.26 -4.83
C LEU A 10 9.90 -1.50 -6.10
N VAL A 11 10.55 -2.16 -7.05
CA VAL A 11 10.95 -1.56 -8.33
C VAL A 11 9.72 -1.07 -9.11
N ASN A 12 8.64 -1.85 -9.16
CA ASN A 12 7.40 -1.44 -9.82
C ASN A 12 6.77 -0.20 -9.16
N GLU A 13 6.82 -0.10 -7.83
CA GLU A 13 6.37 1.10 -7.12
C GLU A 13 7.26 2.31 -7.43
N MET A 14 8.57 2.14 -7.48
CA MET A 14 9.52 3.20 -7.85
C MET A 14 9.25 3.71 -9.28
N TYR A 15 8.92 2.83 -10.22
CA TYR A 15 8.50 3.25 -11.58
C TYR A 15 7.23 4.09 -11.59
N SER A 16 6.25 3.73 -10.77
CA SER A 16 4.94 4.40 -10.76
C SER A 16 4.92 5.69 -9.96
N LYS A 17 5.65 5.74 -8.83
CA LYS A 17 5.63 6.85 -7.87
C LYS A 17 6.86 7.76 -7.96
N GLY A 18 7.87 7.35 -8.71
CA GLY A 18 9.20 7.95 -8.70
C GLY A 18 10.07 7.37 -7.59
N VAL A 19 11.37 7.69 -7.65
CA VAL A 19 12.37 7.22 -6.69
C VAL A 19 13.34 8.35 -6.37
N ASN A 20 13.71 8.48 -5.11
CA ASN A 20 14.77 9.38 -4.70
C ASN A 20 16.13 8.67 -4.59
N LYS A 21 17.21 9.46 -4.49
CA LYS A 21 18.58 8.93 -4.46
C LYS A 21 18.83 8.02 -3.24
N ALA A 22 18.23 8.30 -2.09
CA ALA A 22 18.40 7.48 -0.88
C ALA A 22 17.71 6.12 -1.01
N GLU A 23 16.49 6.10 -1.53
CA GLU A 23 15.75 4.85 -1.81
C GLU A 23 16.47 3.97 -2.83
N LEU A 24 17.04 4.59 -3.88
CA LEU A 24 17.82 3.86 -4.87
C LEU A 24 19.11 3.29 -4.27
N ARG A 25 19.74 4.03 -3.36
CA ARG A 25 20.91 3.55 -2.61
C ARG A 25 20.56 2.30 -1.80
N ASP A 26 19.48 2.34 -1.05
CA ASP A 26 19.04 1.22 -0.20
C ASP A 26 18.67 0.00 -1.04
N LEU A 27 17.95 0.18 -2.15
CA LEU A 27 17.68 -0.89 -3.11
C LEU A 27 18.98 -1.51 -3.66
N THR A 28 19.97 -0.68 -4.01
CA THR A 28 21.24 -1.17 -4.56
C THR A 28 22.01 -2.02 -3.55
N ILE A 29 22.01 -1.63 -2.26
CA ILE A 29 22.60 -2.41 -1.17
C ILE A 29 21.89 -3.77 -1.01
N ILE A 30 20.56 -3.77 -0.97
CA ILE A 30 19.76 -5.00 -0.80
C ILE A 30 19.90 -5.94 -2.00
N LEU A 31 20.03 -5.40 -3.20
CA LEU A 31 20.21 -6.16 -4.44
C LEU A 31 21.62 -6.73 -4.61
N ASN A 32 22.62 -6.15 -3.97
CA ASN A 32 24.03 -6.51 -4.18
C ASN A 32 24.34 -8.01 -4.01
N PRO A 33 23.81 -8.74 -3.01
CA PRO A 33 24.05 -10.17 -2.86
C PRO A 33 23.55 -11.02 -4.05
N PHE A 34 22.60 -10.52 -4.82
CA PHE A 34 21.99 -11.21 -5.96
C PHE A 34 22.64 -10.83 -7.30
N ALA A 35 23.08 -9.59 -7.42
CA ALA A 35 23.61 -9.04 -8.67
C ALA A 35 24.79 -8.09 -8.41
N PRO A 36 25.94 -8.61 -7.91
CA PRO A 36 27.04 -7.77 -7.44
C PRO A 36 27.61 -6.85 -8.53
N HIS A 37 27.79 -7.34 -9.74
CA HIS A 37 28.38 -6.52 -10.83
C HIS A 37 27.49 -5.36 -11.25
N VAL A 38 26.19 -5.60 -11.38
CA VAL A 38 25.21 -4.56 -11.75
C VAL A 38 25.11 -3.51 -10.66
N THR A 39 25.12 -3.91 -9.41
CA THR A 39 25.00 -2.99 -8.28
C THR A 39 26.25 -2.17 -8.04
N GLU A 40 27.44 -2.70 -8.29
CA GLU A 40 28.68 -1.91 -8.28
C GLU A 40 28.67 -0.84 -9.38
N GLU A 41 28.24 -1.17 -10.60
CA GLU A 41 28.08 -0.22 -11.68
C GLU A 41 27.07 0.87 -11.35
N MET A 42 25.89 0.49 -10.82
CA MET A 42 24.88 1.45 -10.37
C MET A 42 25.43 2.37 -9.27
N TRP A 43 26.19 1.83 -8.34
CA TRP A 43 26.80 2.55 -7.22
C TRP A 43 27.77 3.63 -7.71
N GLU A 44 28.60 3.28 -8.69
CA GLU A 44 29.54 4.19 -9.33
C GLU A 44 28.83 5.29 -10.11
N ILE A 45 27.88 4.92 -10.99
CA ILE A 45 27.08 5.87 -11.79
C ILE A 45 26.36 6.88 -10.89
N MET A 46 25.79 6.42 -9.78
CA MET A 46 25.07 7.28 -8.83
C MET A 46 26.01 8.08 -7.91
N ASN A 47 27.31 7.83 -7.98
CA ASN A 47 28.33 8.48 -7.18
C ASN A 47 28.04 8.44 -5.67
N PHE A 48 27.80 7.24 -5.14
CA PHE A 48 27.57 7.04 -3.70
C PHE A 48 28.87 7.03 -2.88
N GLY A 49 30.03 6.82 -3.53
CA GLY A 49 31.35 6.73 -2.90
C GLY A 49 31.63 5.37 -2.26
N GLY A 50 32.90 4.95 -2.31
CA GLY A 50 33.29 3.61 -1.86
C GLY A 50 32.73 2.52 -2.75
N ALA A 51 32.64 1.30 -2.22
CA ALA A 51 32.04 0.16 -2.90
C ALA A 51 30.73 -0.25 -2.21
N VAL A 52 29.78 -0.81 -2.97
CA VAL A 52 28.46 -1.17 -2.43
C VAL A 52 28.56 -2.25 -1.35
N HIS A 53 29.48 -3.20 -1.50
CA HIS A 53 29.66 -4.29 -0.51
C HIS A 53 30.25 -3.83 0.83
N GLU A 54 30.84 -2.63 0.89
CA GLU A 54 31.31 -2.00 2.12
C GLU A 54 30.24 -1.12 2.79
N ALA A 55 29.14 -0.87 2.09
CA ALA A 55 28.08 -0.01 2.59
C ALA A 55 27.34 -0.68 3.77
N LYS A 56 26.97 0.13 4.77
CA LYS A 56 26.16 -0.34 5.89
C LYS A 56 24.79 -0.77 5.36
N TRP A 57 24.31 -1.94 5.83
CA TRP A 57 22.99 -2.44 5.53
C TRP A 57 21.91 -1.45 6.03
N PRO A 58 20.84 -1.20 5.26
CA PRO A 58 19.77 -0.30 5.67
C PRO A 58 19.17 -0.72 7.01
N GLU A 59 18.90 0.25 7.87
CA GLU A 59 18.27 0.00 9.16
C GLU A 59 16.76 -0.16 8.98
N PHE A 60 16.18 -1.13 9.69
CA PHE A 60 14.74 -1.32 9.74
C PHE A 60 14.10 -0.24 10.62
N ASP A 61 13.02 0.36 10.13
CA ASP A 61 12.26 1.38 10.84
C ASP A 61 10.78 0.96 10.87
N ASP A 62 10.31 0.55 12.05
CA ASP A 62 8.93 0.10 12.27
C ASP A 62 7.89 1.16 11.88
N GLU A 63 8.18 2.46 12.10
CA GLU A 63 7.24 3.52 11.80
C GLU A 63 7.04 3.68 10.29
N LYS A 64 8.10 3.46 9.49
CA LYS A 64 8.04 3.53 8.03
C LYS A 64 7.36 2.32 7.40
N THR A 65 7.26 1.21 8.11
CA THR A 65 6.60 -0.01 7.62
C THR A 65 5.11 -0.05 7.93
N LYS A 66 4.60 0.85 8.77
CA LYS A 66 3.17 0.95 9.04
C LYS A 66 2.45 1.47 7.80
N GLU A 67 1.61 0.65 7.22
CA GLU A 67 0.67 1.10 6.21
C GLU A 67 -0.30 2.09 6.85
N ASN A 68 -0.27 3.34 6.40
CA ASN A 68 -1.19 4.37 6.89
C ASN A 68 -2.59 4.23 6.28
N SER A 69 -2.76 3.34 5.32
CA SER A 69 -4.02 3.11 4.62
C SER A 69 -4.29 1.63 4.39
N VAL A 70 -5.56 1.27 4.36
CA VAL A 70 -6.05 -0.09 4.13
C VAL A 70 -7.18 -0.08 3.11
N GLU A 71 -7.20 -1.07 2.21
CA GLU A 71 -8.31 -1.28 1.30
C GLU A 71 -9.43 -2.02 2.02
N ILE A 72 -10.60 -1.39 2.13
CA ILE A 72 -11.80 -2.00 2.70
C ILE A 72 -12.83 -2.31 1.64
N ALA A 73 -13.51 -3.46 1.79
CA ALA A 73 -14.58 -3.87 0.90
C ALA A 73 -15.91 -3.19 1.28
N LEU A 74 -16.57 -2.58 0.32
CA LEU A 74 -17.93 -2.02 0.49
C LEU A 74 -18.97 -3.06 0.06
N GLN A 75 -19.87 -3.40 0.97
CA GLN A 75 -20.89 -4.41 0.74
C GLN A 75 -22.29 -3.81 0.89
N VAL A 76 -23.20 -4.31 0.05
CA VAL A 76 -24.64 -4.09 0.21
C VAL A 76 -25.31 -5.48 0.33
N LYS A 77 -26.03 -5.70 1.43
CA LYS A 77 -26.66 -7.00 1.74
C LYS A 77 -25.68 -8.18 1.69
N GLY A 78 -24.43 -7.99 2.15
CA GLY A 78 -23.39 -9.00 2.16
C GLY A 78 -22.67 -9.25 0.82
N LYS A 79 -23.04 -8.56 -0.26
CA LYS A 79 -22.37 -8.66 -1.56
C LYS A 79 -21.41 -7.49 -1.75
N VAL A 80 -20.15 -7.78 -2.05
CA VAL A 80 -19.13 -6.75 -2.36
C VAL A 80 -19.52 -6.03 -3.66
N ARG A 81 -19.58 -4.69 -3.59
CA ARG A 81 -19.95 -3.82 -4.71
C ARG A 81 -18.79 -2.92 -5.14
N SER A 82 -18.00 -2.48 -4.17
CA SER A 82 -16.86 -1.60 -4.41
C SER A 82 -15.77 -1.86 -3.39
N ARG A 83 -14.62 -1.21 -3.56
CA ARG A 83 -13.52 -1.18 -2.60
C ARG A 83 -12.98 0.23 -2.54
N ILE A 84 -12.64 0.69 -1.36
CA ILE A 84 -12.02 2.01 -1.14
C ILE A 84 -10.79 1.88 -0.27
N VAL A 85 -9.83 2.76 -0.51
CA VAL A 85 -8.64 2.89 0.34
C VAL A 85 -8.92 3.99 1.37
N VAL A 86 -8.79 3.63 2.63
CA VAL A 86 -9.03 4.54 3.76
C VAL A 86 -7.87 4.49 4.74
N PRO A 87 -7.64 5.54 5.56
CA PRO A 87 -6.69 5.48 6.65
C PRO A 87 -7.01 4.31 7.60
N ILE A 88 -5.95 3.67 8.16
CA ILE A 88 -6.13 2.48 9.01
C ILE A 88 -6.87 2.80 10.32
N ASP A 89 -6.77 4.05 10.78
CA ASP A 89 -7.36 4.59 12.00
C ASP A 89 -8.68 5.33 11.76
N ILE A 90 -9.30 5.15 10.57
CA ILE A 90 -10.57 5.79 10.23
C ILE A 90 -11.66 5.42 11.23
N SER A 91 -12.45 6.42 11.65
CA SER A 91 -13.60 6.19 12.52
C SER A 91 -14.70 5.39 11.80
N LYS A 92 -15.56 4.73 12.58
CA LYS A 92 -16.71 4.01 12.03
C LYS A 92 -17.63 4.94 11.24
N GLU A 93 -17.88 6.13 11.78
CA GLU A 93 -18.75 7.13 11.19
C GLU A 93 -18.23 7.60 9.83
N ASP A 94 -16.94 7.97 9.76
CA ASP A 94 -16.29 8.43 8.53
C ASP A 94 -16.21 7.32 7.47
N ALA A 95 -15.90 6.08 7.88
CA ALA A 95 -15.87 4.94 6.96
C ALA A 95 -17.25 4.67 6.32
N ILE A 96 -18.33 4.77 7.10
CA ILE A 96 -19.70 4.61 6.62
C ILE A 96 -20.10 5.79 5.70
N GLU A 97 -19.71 7.01 6.05
CA GLU A 97 -19.99 8.19 5.23
C GLU A 97 -19.28 8.11 3.86
N LEU A 98 -18.01 7.72 3.85
CA LEU A 98 -17.27 7.48 2.61
C LEU A 98 -17.90 6.36 1.78
N ALA A 99 -18.34 5.27 2.43
CA ALA A 99 -19.02 4.18 1.75
C ALA A 99 -20.33 4.64 1.08
N LYS A 100 -21.10 5.53 1.70
CA LYS A 100 -22.33 6.10 1.12
C LYS A 100 -22.06 7.06 -0.05
N LYS A 101 -20.88 7.69 -0.09
CA LYS A 101 -20.47 8.58 -1.19
C LYS A 101 -19.94 7.82 -2.42
N ASP A 102 -19.62 6.54 -2.28
CA ASP A 102 -19.21 5.70 -3.42
C ASP A 102 -20.37 5.53 -4.39
N GLU A 103 -20.14 5.82 -5.67
CA GLU A 103 -21.17 5.82 -6.72
C GLU A 103 -21.95 4.50 -6.82
N LYS A 104 -21.25 3.37 -6.68
CA LYS A 104 -21.87 2.04 -6.78
C LYS A 104 -22.74 1.72 -5.57
N ILE A 105 -22.30 2.15 -4.40
CA ILE A 105 -23.07 1.99 -3.16
C ILE A 105 -24.27 2.94 -3.16
N ALA A 106 -24.07 4.21 -3.52
CA ALA A 106 -25.13 5.22 -3.61
C ALA A 106 -26.24 4.76 -4.55
N ALA A 107 -25.92 4.20 -5.72
CA ALA A 107 -26.89 3.66 -6.65
C ALA A 107 -27.70 2.48 -6.08
N GLU A 108 -27.05 1.62 -5.29
CA GLU A 108 -27.67 0.43 -4.68
C GLU A 108 -28.60 0.76 -3.49
N ILE A 109 -28.29 1.84 -2.76
CA ILE A 109 -29.09 2.28 -1.60
C ILE A 109 -30.14 3.35 -1.96
N ALA A 110 -30.08 3.91 -3.19
CA ALA A 110 -31.01 4.93 -3.64
C ALA A 110 -32.46 4.45 -3.51
N GLY A 111 -33.30 5.21 -2.79
CA GLY A 111 -34.71 4.90 -2.59
C GLY A 111 -34.98 3.75 -1.60
N LYS A 112 -33.98 3.28 -0.87
CA LYS A 112 -34.09 2.21 0.13
C LYS A 112 -33.86 2.74 1.54
N GLU A 113 -34.53 2.14 2.51
CA GLU A 113 -34.32 2.45 3.92
C GLU A 113 -33.12 1.66 4.47
N ILE A 114 -32.15 2.36 5.05
CA ILE A 114 -30.96 1.74 5.65
C ILE A 114 -31.37 1.21 7.04
N LYS A 115 -31.40 -0.12 7.21
CA LYS A 115 -31.75 -0.76 8.49
C LYS A 115 -30.57 -1.03 9.38
N LYS A 116 -29.40 -1.29 8.81
CA LYS A 116 -28.20 -1.63 9.59
C LYS A 116 -26.94 -1.26 8.84
N GLU A 117 -25.96 -0.73 9.58
CA GLU A 117 -24.63 -0.40 9.11
C GLU A 117 -23.60 -1.13 9.97
N ILE A 118 -22.80 -1.97 9.35
CA ILE A 118 -21.79 -2.79 10.01
C ILE A 118 -20.43 -2.36 9.49
N TYR A 119 -19.56 -1.95 10.39
CA TYR A 119 -18.16 -1.66 10.09
C TYR A 119 -17.26 -2.68 10.79
N VAL A 120 -16.39 -3.31 10.05
CA VAL A 120 -15.30 -4.16 10.58
C VAL A 120 -13.99 -3.47 10.28
N PRO A 121 -13.26 -2.96 11.29
CA PRO A 121 -12.02 -2.21 11.10
C PRO A 121 -11.05 -2.93 10.20
N GLY A 122 -10.50 -2.21 9.23
CA GLY A 122 -9.52 -2.72 8.28
C GLY A 122 -10.00 -3.79 7.30
N LYS A 123 -11.30 -4.10 7.25
CA LYS A 123 -11.82 -5.19 6.40
C LYS A 123 -12.98 -4.77 5.51
N LEU A 124 -14.08 -4.32 6.09
CA LEU A 124 -15.28 -4.05 5.30
C LEU A 124 -16.26 -3.08 5.97
N VAL A 125 -17.07 -2.43 5.13
CA VAL A 125 -18.33 -1.79 5.50
C VAL A 125 -19.47 -2.54 4.81
N ASN A 126 -20.50 -2.95 5.56
CA ASN A 126 -21.69 -3.59 5.00
C ASN A 126 -22.94 -2.78 5.33
N ILE A 127 -23.65 -2.34 4.30
CA ILE A 127 -24.90 -1.57 4.41
C ILE A 127 -26.06 -2.50 4.08
N VAL A 128 -26.98 -2.66 5.04
CA VAL A 128 -28.21 -3.41 4.83
C VAL A 128 -29.35 -2.40 4.60
N ALA A 129 -29.75 -2.25 3.33
CA ALA A 129 -30.84 -1.40 2.89
C ALA A 129 -32.00 -2.26 2.33
N ILE A 130 -33.24 -1.90 2.62
CA ILE A 130 -34.43 -2.63 2.16
C ILE A 130 -35.36 -1.66 1.44
#